data_466caafe551d8f43f80c6100774d8d1d
#
_entry.id   466caafe551d8f43f80c6100774d8d1d
#
_cell.length_a   1.000
_cell.length_b   1.000
_cell.length_c   1.000
_cell.angle_alpha   90.00
_cell.angle_beta   90.00
_cell.angle_gamma   90.00
#
_symmetry.space_group_name_H-M   'P 1'
#
loop_
_entity.id
_entity.type
_entity.pdbx_description
1 polymer ?
#
loop_
_entity_poly.entity_id
_entity_poly.type
_entity_poly.pdbx_seq_one_letter_code
_entity_poly.pdbx_strand_id
1 'polypeptide(L)'
;MIPIVGNFSAGKSTLLNRFLEKSVLPTAITPETSLATELHYSANERIEVFSNNDEKAESFELNEQSFEVIKENAPKYSYLKVYLNNEALKNSAPLVFVDMPGFDSSISSHTHAILEYLERGVHFVILTSVEEGSFTKRMVRELKNLLEFDKGLSFILSKTNLRTPSQVEEISHYIQDQIQDHLDLTTHLIYSNKGNNALLEVADKIDAEKLFNSLYLKQLKFLNYRLQNSLKSVIESFDYSKEKALEEIKALDLGVKDIEKPMKN
;
A
#
# COMPACT_ATOMS: atom_id res chain seq x y z
N MET A 1 -2.41 -0.62 1.48
CA MET A 1 -1.40 0.07 2.29
C MET A 1 -1.78 1.53 2.47
N ILE A 2 -1.39 2.13 3.59
CA ILE A 2 -1.67 3.51 3.98
C ILE A 2 -0.34 4.24 4.18
N PRO A 3 0.27 4.77 3.10
CA PRO A 3 1.51 5.53 3.20
C PRO A 3 1.30 6.87 3.92
N ILE A 4 2.21 7.19 4.84
CA ILE A 4 2.26 8.47 5.53
C ILE A 4 3.35 9.30 4.87
N VAL A 5 2.95 10.37 4.23
CA VAL A 5 3.83 11.24 3.44
C VAL A 5 3.83 12.67 3.99
N GLY A 6 4.92 13.37 3.81
CA GLY A 6 5.10 14.72 4.29
C GLY A 6 6.58 15.09 4.23
N ASN A 7 6.88 16.34 4.53
CA ASN A 7 8.25 16.82 4.55
C ASN A 7 9.07 16.10 5.63
N PHE A 8 10.38 16.21 5.56
CA PHE A 8 11.29 15.47 6.44
C PHE A 8 10.98 15.71 7.93
N SER A 9 10.79 16.93 8.35
CA SER A 9 10.54 17.30 9.77
C SER A 9 9.07 17.29 10.19
N ALA A 10 8.15 16.87 9.33
CA ALA A 10 6.72 16.88 9.64
C ALA A 10 6.32 15.97 10.82
N GLY A 11 7.17 15.01 11.22
CA GLY A 11 6.95 14.14 12.38
C GLY A 11 6.25 12.82 12.06
N LYS A 12 6.47 12.24 10.88
CA LYS A 12 5.87 10.96 10.44
C LYS A 12 6.14 9.81 11.39
N SER A 13 7.42 9.51 11.63
CA SER A 13 7.82 8.43 12.56
C SER A 13 7.35 8.69 13.99
N THR A 14 7.29 9.96 14.42
CA THR A 14 6.73 10.34 15.73
C THR A 14 5.23 10.06 15.79
N LEU A 15 4.48 10.35 14.72
CA LEU A 15 3.05 10.05 14.63
C LEU A 15 2.80 8.54 14.71
N LEU A 16 3.59 7.75 13.99
CA LEU A 16 3.51 6.29 14.02
C LEU A 16 3.91 5.71 15.38
N ASN A 17 4.99 6.16 15.99
CA ASN A 17 5.38 5.74 17.34
C ASN A 17 4.29 6.04 18.37
N ARG A 18 3.59 7.15 18.22
CA ARG A 18 2.43 7.49 19.08
C ARG A 18 1.25 6.56 18.82
N PHE A 19 0.96 6.24 17.56
CA PHE A 19 -0.06 5.27 17.19
C PHE A 19 0.22 3.90 17.80
N LEU A 20 1.48 3.47 17.79
CA LEU A 20 1.93 2.22 18.39
C LEU A 20 2.01 2.25 19.92
N GLU A 21 1.91 3.42 20.56
CA GLU A 21 2.19 3.62 22.01
C GLU A 21 3.56 3.10 22.43
N LYS A 22 4.47 2.97 21.48
CA LYS A 22 5.83 2.41 21.66
C LYS A 22 6.81 3.15 20.73
N SER A 23 7.99 3.51 21.24
CA SER A 23 9.05 4.08 20.42
C SER A 23 9.79 2.97 19.68
N VAL A 24 9.35 2.68 18.46
CA VAL A 24 9.90 1.62 17.61
C VAL A 24 10.70 2.20 16.45
N LEU A 25 10.10 3.19 15.77
CA LEU A 25 10.73 3.81 14.60
C LEU A 25 11.75 4.85 15.04
N PRO A 26 12.95 4.88 14.43
CA PRO A 26 13.93 5.93 14.69
C PRO A 26 13.34 7.31 14.37
N THR A 27 13.47 8.24 15.31
CA THR A 27 13.01 9.63 15.15
C THR A 27 14.16 10.62 14.95
N ALA A 28 15.38 10.13 14.77
CA ALA A 28 16.57 10.95 14.64
C ALA A 28 16.61 11.74 13.33
N ILE A 29 17.10 12.97 13.45
CA ILE A 29 17.16 13.99 12.39
C ILE A 29 18.39 13.75 11.49
N THR A 30 18.42 12.68 10.73
CA THR A 30 19.42 12.53 9.66
C THR A 30 18.72 12.29 8.34
N PRO A 31 18.95 13.16 7.31
CA PRO A 31 18.28 13.08 6.01
C PRO A 31 18.68 11.85 5.18
N GLU A 32 19.69 11.14 5.65
CA GLU A 32 20.37 10.13 4.88
C GLU A 32 19.67 8.77 5.10
N THR A 33 18.99 8.29 4.05
CA THR A 33 18.53 6.91 3.93
C THR A 33 17.37 6.46 4.82
N SER A 34 16.23 7.09 4.75
CA SER A 34 15.02 6.45 5.24
C SER A 34 14.43 5.55 4.16
N LEU A 35 14.47 4.24 4.38
CA LEU A 35 13.73 3.26 3.61
C LEU A 35 12.24 3.35 3.98
N ALA A 36 11.36 3.11 3.03
CA ALA A 36 9.95 2.93 3.34
C ALA A 36 9.79 1.77 4.34
N THR A 37 9.06 2.01 5.42
CA THR A 37 8.91 1.06 6.53
C THR A 37 7.45 0.67 6.69
N GLU A 38 7.11 -0.57 6.34
CA GLU A 38 5.78 -1.13 6.51
C GLU A 38 5.61 -1.68 7.93
N LEU A 39 4.50 -1.33 8.59
CA LEU A 39 4.17 -1.81 9.94
C LEU A 39 3.13 -2.92 9.87
N HIS A 40 3.50 -4.11 10.30
CA HIS A 40 2.68 -5.30 10.28
C HIS A 40 2.45 -5.85 11.68
N TYR A 41 1.24 -6.38 11.94
CA TYR A 41 0.99 -7.15 13.15
C TYR A 41 1.62 -8.56 13.05
N SER A 42 2.32 -8.97 14.09
CA SER A 42 2.78 -10.36 14.28
C SER A 42 3.05 -10.64 15.74
N ALA A 43 2.74 -11.84 16.22
CA ALA A 43 3.13 -12.28 17.56
C ALA A 43 4.66 -12.37 17.74
N ASN A 44 5.42 -12.58 16.64
CA ASN A 44 6.86 -12.66 16.64
C ASN A 44 7.44 -11.35 16.08
N GLU A 45 7.98 -10.50 16.95
CA GLU A 45 8.58 -9.21 16.59
C GLU A 45 9.89 -9.43 15.83
N ARG A 46 10.05 -8.73 14.69
CA ARG A 46 11.25 -8.80 13.85
C ARG A 46 11.25 -7.71 12.79
N ILE A 47 12.38 -7.50 12.15
CA ILE A 47 12.52 -6.67 10.95
C ILE A 47 12.90 -7.59 9.78
N GLU A 48 12.27 -7.40 8.64
CA GLU A 48 12.64 -8.03 7.37
C GLU A 48 12.96 -6.94 6.35
N VAL A 49 14.09 -7.05 5.67
CA VAL A 49 14.50 -6.12 4.61
C VAL A 49 14.35 -6.77 3.24
N PHE A 50 13.99 -5.98 2.24
CA PHE A 50 13.66 -6.42 0.90
C PHE A 50 14.51 -5.70 -0.15
N SER A 51 14.95 -6.46 -1.17
CA SER A 51 15.66 -5.94 -2.34
C SER A 51 14.71 -5.37 -3.38
N ASN A 52 15.25 -4.79 -4.45
CA ASN A 52 14.50 -4.20 -5.56
C ASN A 52 13.55 -5.16 -6.29
N ASN A 53 13.70 -6.48 -6.11
CA ASN A 53 12.86 -7.49 -6.73
C ASN A 53 11.78 -8.05 -5.79
N ASP A 54 11.44 -7.34 -4.72
CA ASP A 54 10.54 -7.81 -3.64
C ASP A 54 11.02 -9.12 -2.95
N GLU A 55 12.29 -9.50 -3.15
CA GLU A 55 12.86 -10.66 -2.48
C GLU A 55 13.33 -10.28 -1.08
N LYS A 56 12.94 -11.10 -0.10
CA LYS A 56 13.43 -10.97 1.27
C LYS A 56 14.94 -11.22 1.30
N ALA A 57 15.70 -10.16 1.57
CA ALA A 57 17.16 -10.24 1.64
C ALA A 57 17.65 -10.79 2.99
N GLU A 58 17.20 -10.18 4.09
CA GLU A 58 17.66 -10.51 5.44
C GLU A 58 16.54 -10.35 6.48
N SER A 59 16.74 -10.93 7.65
CA SER A 59 15.86 -10.80 8.82
C SER A 59 16.68 -10.44 10.05
N PHE A 60 16.20 -9.47 10.83
CA PHE A 60 16.86 -8.95 12.02
C PHE A 60 15.94 -9.01 13.24
N GLU A 61 16.52 -9.05 14.41
CA GLU A 61 15.79 -8.79 15.66
C GLU A 61 15.35 -7.32 15.72
N LEU A 62 14.21 -7.07 16.36
CA LEU A 62 13.70 -5.71 16.54
C LEU A 62 14.42 -4.98 17.68
N ASN A 63 15.48 -4.27 17.36
CA ASN A 63 16.23 -3.43 18.27
C ASN A 63 16.90 -2.26 17.54
N GLU A 64 17.41 -1.27 18.28
CA GLU A 64 18.07 -0.08 17.72
C GLU A 64 19.32 -0.43 16.89
N GLN A 65 20.10 -1.40 17.33
CA GLN A 65 21.32 -1.83 16.64
C GLN A 65 21.01 -2.38 15.24
N SER A 66 19.92 -3.12 15.09
CA SER A 66 19.47 -3.63 13.81
C SER A 66 19.09 -2.48 12.84
N PHE A 67 18.42 -1.44 13.33
CA PHE A 67 18.12 -0.25 12.50
C PHE A 67 19.40 0.48 12.04
N GLU A 68 20.44 0.58 12.87
CA GLU A 68 21.71 1.18 12.46
C GLU A 68 22.42 0.34 11.38
N VAL A 69 22.46 -0.98 11.54
CA VAL A 69 23.02 -1.90 10.52
C VAL A 69 22.25 -1.80 9.19
N ILE A 70 20.91 -1.75 9.24
CA ILE A 70 20.08 -1.59 8.06
C ILE A 70 20.35 -0.23 7.39
N LYS A 71 20.47 0.84 8.17
CA LYS A 71 20.78 2.18 7.69
C LYS A 71 22.11 2.24 6.95
N GLU A 72 23.17 1.64 7.50
CA GLU A 72 24.48 1.56 6.85
C GLU A 72 24.45 0.82 5.51
N ASN A 73 23.52 -0.13 5.35
CA ASN A 73 23.33 -0.94 4.15
C ASN A 73 22.13 -0.51 3.31
N ALA A 74 21.47 0.60 3.63
CA ALA A 74 20.24 1.05 2.97
C ALA A 74 20.28 1.07 1.43
N PRO A 75 21.41 1.41 0.75
CA PRO A 75 21.46 1.35 -0.71
C PRO A 75 21.21 -0.04 -1.34
N LYS A 76 21.30 -1.10 -0.54
CA LYS A 76 21.05 -2.48 -1.00
C LYS A 76 19.57 -2.87 -0.92
N TYR A 77 18.76 -2.09 -0.21
CA TYR A 77 17.38 -2.40 0.12
C TYR A 77 16.42 -1.37 -0.50
N SER A 78 15.21 -1.80 -0.82
CA SER A 78 14.13 -0.95 -1.30
C SER A 78 13.21 -0.51 -0.18
N TYR A 79 12.85 -1.43 0.71
CA TYR A 79 11.99 -1.19 1.86
C TYR A 79 12.20 -2.24 2.95
N LEU A 80 11.57 -2.00 4.09
CA LEU A 80 11.58 -2.96 5.19
C LEU A 80 10.16 -3.17 5.76
N LYS A 81 9.96 -4.34 6.37
CA LYS A 81 8.76 -4.66 7.14
C LYS A 81 9.14 -4.82 8.60
N VAL A 82 8.46 -4.09 9.45
CA VAL A 82 8.57 -4.22 10.90
C VAL A 82 7.34 -4.96 11.41
N TYR A 83 7.56 -6.11 11.98
CA TYR A 83 6.54 -6.95 12.57
C TYR A 83 6.49 -6.73 14.07
N LEU A 84 5.32 -6.39 14.60
CA LEU A 84 5.10 -5.98 15.97
C LEU A 84 3.91 -6.72 16.60
N ASN A 85 4.09 -7.14 17.84
CA ASN A 85 2.97 -7.60 18.67
C ASN A 85 2.32 -6.36 19.33
N ASN A 86 1.46 -5.70 18.56
CA ASN A 86 0.87 -4.42 18.94
C ASN A 86 -0.64 -4.43 18.66
N GLU A 87 -1.45 -4.10 19.68
CA GLU A 87 -2.91 -4.14 19.58
C GLU A 87 -3.47 -3.08 18.63
N ALA A 88 -2.84 -1.91 18.48
CA ALA A 88 -3.30 -0.90 17.53
C ALA A 88 -3.18 -1.39 16.08
N LEU A 89 -2.08 -2.07 15.74
CA LEU A 89 -1.91 -2.70 14.42
C LEU A 89 -2.88 -3.85 14.20
N LYS A 90 -3.10 -4.68 15.22
CA LYS A 90 -4.04 -5.79 15.15
C LYS A 90 -5.47 -5.33 14.90
N ASN A 91 -5.90 -4.29 15.63
CA ASN A 91 -7.24 -3.74 15.52
C ASN A 91 -7.46 -2.95 14.23
N SER A 92 -6.40 -2.41 13.62
CA SER A 92 -6.46 -1.70 12.34
C SER A 92 -6.42 -2.62 11.12
N ALA A 93 -6.26 -3.95 11.30
CA ALA A 93 -6.26 -4.88 10.17
C ALA A 93 -7.56 -4.76 9.33
N PRO A 94 -7.47 -4.82 8.01
CA PRO A 94 -6.33 -5.17 7.16
C PRO A 94 -5.44 -3.98 6.72
N LEU A 95 -5.53 -2.83 7.36
CA LEU A 95 -4.72 -1.66 7.02
C LEU A 95 -3.26 -1.89 7.42
N VAL A 96 -2.34 -1.55 6.54
CA VAL A 96 -0.89 -1.55 6.77
C VAL A 96 -0.38 -0.12 6.63
N PHE A 97 0.09 0.47 7.71
CA PHE A 97 0.69 1.80 7.71
C PHE A 97 2.14 1.75 7.24
N VAL A 98 2.54 2.77 6.49
CA VAL A 98 3.90 2.84 5.93
C VAL A 98 4.53 4.18 6.28
N ASP A 99 5.66 4.16 6.99
CA ASP A 99 6.49 5.35 7.17
C ASP A 99 7.28 5.62 5.89
N MET A 100 6.95 6.71 5.22
CA MET A 100 7.56 7.07 3.95
C MET A 100 8.73 8.04 4.11
N PRO A 101 9.75 7.97 3.26
CA PRO A 101 10.76 9.03 3.16
C PRO A 101 10.14 10.41 2.94
N GLY A 102 10.79 11.45 3.45
CA GLY A 102 10.31 12.83 3.29
C GLY A 102 10.35 13.33 1.83
N PHE A 103 9.38 14.14 1.44
CA PHE A 103 9.32 14.74 0.09
C PHE A 103 10.51 15.65 -0.25
N ASP A 104 11.14 16.27 0.74
CA ASP A 104 12.22 17.25 0.53
C ASP A 104 13.60 16.62 0.32
N SER A 105 13.70 15.29 0.39
CA SER A 105 14.99 14.66 0.18
C SER A 105 15.38 14.76 -1.30
N SER A 106 16.59 15.22 -1.55
CA SER A 106 17.19 15.33 -2.89
C SER A 106 17.63 13.99 -3.48
N ILE A 107 17.44 12.91 -2.73
CA ILE A 107 17.93 11.57 -3.08
C ILE A 107 16.94 10.90 -4.04
N SER A 108 17.42 10.46 -5.17
CA SER A 108 16.62 9.78 -6.22
C SER A 108 15.87 8.54 -5.72
N SER A 109 16.42 7.83 -4.75
CA SER A 109 15.79 6.67 -4.11
C SER A 109 14.48 7.01 -3.39
N HIS A 110 14.33 8.22 -2.85
CA HIS A 110 13.10 8.66 -2.18
C HIS A 110 11.96 8.91 -3.18
N THR A 111 12.27 9.46 -4.34
CA THR A 111 11.28 9.59 -5.42
C THR A 111 10.85 8.22 -5.93
N HIS A 112 11.78 7.27 -6.04
CA HIS A 112 11.48 5.89 -6.43
C HIS A 112 10.57 5.20 -5.41
N ALA A 113 10.86 5.31 -4.12
CA ALA A 113 10.01 4.74 -3.06
C ALA A 113 8.56 5.29 -3.12
N ILE A 114 8.39 6.61 -3.35
CA ILE A 114 7.06 7.20 -3.49
C ILE A 114 6.32 6.62 -4.72
N LEU A 115 7.01 6.48 -5.86
CA LEU A 115 6.43 5.90 -7.08
C LEU A 115 6.02 4.44 -6.89
N GLU A 116 6.84 3.64 -6.21
CA GLU A 116 6.51 2.25 -5.89
C GLU A 116 5.24 2.14 -5.01
N TYR A 117 5.12 3.02 -4.02
CA TYR A 117 3.92 3.06 -3.18
C TYR A 117 2.72 3.75 -3.83
N LEU A 118 2.85 4.43 -4.98
CA LEU A 118 1.71 4.88 -5.78
C LEU A 118 0.85 3.69 -6.25
N GLU A 119 1.48 2.59 -6.63
CA GLU A 119 0.75 1.39 -7.06
C GLU A 119 0.16 0.62 -5.86
N ARG A 120 0.89 0.52 -4.78
CA ARG A 120 0.56 -0.29 -3.58
C ARG A 120 -0.33 0.46 -2.58
N GLY A 121 -0.22 1.78 -2.51
CA GLY A 121 -1.00 2.63 -1.62
C GLY A 121 -2.44 2.80 -2.12
N VAL A 122 -3.38 2.75 -1.20
CA VAL A 122 -4.82 2.91 -1.50
C VAL A 122 -5.39 4.20 -0.94
N HIS A 123 -4.80 4.69 0.13
CA HIS A 123 -5.15 5.93 0.80
C HIS A 123 -3.88 6.51 1.41
N PHE A 124 -3.63 7.80 1.21
CA PHE A 124 -2.42 8.47 1.69
C PHE A 124 -2.75 9.43 2.83
N VAL A 125 -1.93 9.38 3.87
CA VAL A 125 -2.00 10.33 4.99
C VAL A 125 -0.96 11.41 4.77
N ILE A 126 -1.42 12.62 4.55
CA ILE A 126 -0.58 13.79 4.28
C ILE A 126 -0.32 14.50 5.60
N LEU A 127 0.94 14.52 6.02
CA LEU A 127 1.38 15.16 7.26
C LEU A 127 2.11 16.47 6.95
N THR A 128 1.63 17.56 7.51
CA THR A 128 2.32 18.85 7.56
C THR A 128 2.39 19.36 8.99
N SER A 129 3.31 20.24 9.32
CA SER A 129 3.47 20.77 10.67
C SER A 129 3.08 22.23 10.77
N VAL A 130 2.71 22.68 11.95
CA VAL A 130 2.47 24.11 12.23
C VAL A 130 3.73 24.97 12.05
N GLU A 131 4.92 24.35 12.00
CA GLU A 131 6.18 25.05 11.76
C GLU A 131 6.37 25.33 10.27
N GLU A 132 5.91 24.43 9.38
CA GLU A 132 5.90 24.63 7.94
C GLU A 132 4.81 25.60 7.52
N GLY A 133 3.64 25.52 8.11
CA GLY A 133 2.53 26.43 7.94
C GLY A 133 1.91 26.50 6.54
N SER A 134 2.44 25.73 5.58
CA SER A 134 1.97 25.73 4.17
C SER A 134 2.48 24.51 3.42
N PHE A 135 1.86 24.22 2.27
CA PHE A 135 2.39 23.23 1.33
C PHE A 135 3.42 23.85 0.39
N THR A 136 4.52 23.14 0.18
CA THR A 136 5.49 23.52 -0.85
C THR A 136 4.95 23.24 -2.26
N LYS A 137 5.44 23.95 -3.28
CA LYS A 137 5.07 23.69 -4.68
C LYS A 137 5.33 22.24 -5.11
N ARG A 138 6.38 21.62 -4.59
CA ARG A 138 6.69 20.22 -4.83
C ARG A 138 5.61 19.32 -4.24
N MET A 139 5.23 19.55 -2.98
CA MET A 139 4.19 18.77 -2.31
C MET A 139 2.85 18.88 -3.04
N VAL A 140 2.44 20.08 -3.45
CA VAL A 140 1.22 20.29 -4.25
C VAL A 140 1.25 19.47 -5.54
N ARG A 141 2.37 19.44 -6.24
CA ARG A 141 2.53 18.64 -7.47
C ARG A 141 2.37 17.14 -7.19
N GLU A 142 3.01 16.63 -6.15
CA GLU A 142 2.90 15.20 -5.80
C GLU A 142 1.47 14.83 -5.36
N LEU A 143 0.78 15.73 -4.63
CA LEU A 143 -0.63 15.53 -4.26
C LEU A 143 -1.55 15.49 -5.48
N LYS A 144 -1.31 16.33 -6.51
CA LYS A 144 -2.05 16.26 -7.77
C LYS A 144 -1.86 14.90 -8.46
N ASN A 145 -0.62 14.41 -8.51
CA ASN A 145 -0.35 13.07 -9.05
C ASN A 145 -1.13 11.98 -8.30
N LEU A 146 -1.19 12.03 -6.95
CA LEU A 146 -1.97 11.07 -6.18
C LEU A 146 -3.46 11.08 -6.54
N LEU A 147 -4.03 12.26 -6.78
CA LEU A 147 -5.43 12.41 -7.19
C LEU A 147 -5.68 11.88 -8.60
N GLU A 148 -4.75 12.04 -9.54
CA GLU A 148 -4.83 11.48 -10.89
C GLU A 148 -4.91 9.93 -10.86
N PHE A 149 -4.33 9.29 -9.84
CA PHE A 149 -4.41 7.85 -9.61
C PHE A 149 -5.61 7.41 -8.76
N ASP A 150 -6.59 8.29 -8.54
CA ASP A 150 -7.80 8.02 -7.76
C ASP A 150 -7.51 7.51 -6.32
N LYS A 151 -6.47 8.07 -5.69
CA LYS A 151 -6.07 7.72 -4.32
C LYS A 151 -6.81 8.56 -3.30
N GLY A 152 -7.27 7.93 -2.22
CA GLY A 152 -7.83 8.64 -1.07
C GLY A 152 -6.77 9.46 -0.34
N LEU A 153 -7.16 10.63 0.19
CA LEU A 153 -6.28 11.49 0.95
C LEU A 153 -6.90 11.85 2.31
N SER A 154 -6.08 11.82 3.35
CA SER A 154 -6.39 12.43 4.66
C SER A 154 -5.27 13.37 5.06
N PHE A 155 -5.59 14.47 5.71
CA PHE A 155 -4.63 15.50 6.05
C PHE A 155 -4.51 15.64 7.57
N ILE A 156 -3.28 15.60 8.08
CA ILE A 156 -2.96 15.79 9.50
C ILE A 156 -2.05 17.01 9.66
N LEU A 157 -2.45 17.91 10.56
CA LEU A 157 -1.63 19.02 11.01
C LEU A 157 -0.93 18.61 12.33
N SER A 158 0.39 18.46 12.27
CA SER A 158 1.20 18.00 13.39
C SER A 158 1.81 19.15 14.20
N LYS A 159 2.40 18.79 15.35
CA LYS A 159 3.10 19.72 16.25
C LYS A 159 2.22 20.89 16.75
N THR A 160 0.92 20.70 16.78
CA THR A 160 -0.04 21.76 17.20
C THR A 160 0.20 22.27 18.60
N ASN A 161 0.92 21.50 19.44
CA ASN A 161 1.35 21.94 20.77
C ASN A 161 2.46 23.02 20.79
N LEU A 162 3.02 23.37 19.62
CA LEU A 162 4.07 24.39 19.50
C LEU A 162 3.50 25.79 19.19
N ARG A 163 2.18 25.91 19.08
CA ARG A 163 1.49 27.17 18.78
C ARG A 163 0.29 27.35 19.69
N THR A 164 -0.18 28.59 19.79
CA THR A 164 -1.46 28.87 20.49
C THR A 164 -2.64 28.32 19.68
N PRO A 165 -3.78 28.03 20.32
CA PRO A 165 -4.97 27.56 19.61
C PRO A 165 -5.38 28.47 18.43
N SER A 166 -5.34 29.79 18.62
CA SER A 166 -5.66 30.76 17.56
C SER A 166 -4.69 30.69 16.37
N GLN A 167 -3.39 30.53 16.62
CA GLN A 167 -2.40 30.35 15.56
C GLN A 167 -2.55 29.01 14.82
N VAL A 168 -2.90 27.94 15.53
CA VAL A 168 -3.20 26.64 14.92
C VAL A 168 -4.39 26.75 13.99
N GLU A 169 -5.44 27.44 14.40
CA GLU A 169 -6.65 27.66 13.61
C GLU A 169 -6.37 28.48 12.35
N GLU A 170 -5.61 29.57 12.46
CA GLU A 170 -5.18 30.40 11.34
C GLU A 170 -4.36 29.59 10.31
N ILE A 171 -3.39 28.82 10.76
CA ILE A 171 -2.58 27.93 9.91
C ILE A 171 -3.46 26.85 9.25
N SER A 172 -4.39 26.28 10.01
CA SER A 172 -5.32 25.28 9.50
C SER A 172 -6.18 25.81 8.37
N HIS A 173 -6.77 27.00 8.54
CA HIS A 173 -7.55 27.65 7.49
C HIS A 173 -6.71 27.92 6.25
N TYR A 174 -5.52 28.45 6.42
CA TYR A 174 -4.62 28.71 5.31
C TYR A 174 -4.26 27.44 4.50
N ILE A 175 -4.00 26.33 5.19
CA ILE A 175 -3.73 25.04 4.53
C ILE A 175 -4.99 24.50 3.84
N GLN A 176 -6.17 24.65 4.45
CA GLN A 176 -7.44 24.25 3.84
C GLN A 176 -7.72 25.05 2.55
N ASP A 177 -7.46 26.35 2.56
CA ASP A 177 -7.56 27.21 1.38
C ASP A 177 -6.59 26.72 0.27
N GLN A 178 -5.34 26.39 0.62
CA GLN A 178 -4.40 25.82 -0.34
C GLN A 178 -4.87 24.47 -0.92
N ILE A 179 -5.48 23.61 -0.09
CA ILE A 179 -6.05 22.32 -0.55
C ILE A 179 -7.19 22.60 -1.53
N GLN A 180 -8.10 23.53 -1.20
CA GLN A 180 -9.21 23.88 -2.06
C GLN A 180 -8.72 24.50 -3.37
N ASP A 181 -7.81 25.46 -3.33
CA ASP A 181 -7.33 26.21 -4.49
C ASP A 181 -6.50 25.34 -5.46
N HIS A 182 -5.71 24.43 -4.92
CA HIS A 182 -4.76 23.67 -5.72
C HIS A 182 -5.24 22.27 -6.08
N LEU A 183 -6.06 21.65 -5.24
CA LEU A 183 -6.49 20.25 -5.38
C LEU A 183 -7.99 20.10 -5.63
N ASP A 184 -8.76 21.20 -5.56
CA ASP A 184 -10.23 21.19 -5.65
C ASP A 184 -10.90 20.23 -4.65
N LEU A 185 -10.34 20.16 -3.44
CA LEU A 185 -10.82 19.31 -2.36
C LEU A 185 -11.26 20.14 -1.17
N THR A 186 -12.48 19.84 -0.67
CA THR A 186 -12.93 20.32 0.63
C THR A 186 -12.64 19.28 1.70
N THR A 187 -11.79 19.60 2.66
CA THR A 187 -11.37 18.65 3.70
C THR A 187 -11.19 19.34 5.05
N HIS A 188 -11.26 18.56 6.11
CA HIS A 188 -10.90 19.00 7.45
C HIS A 188 -9.55 18.39 7.85
N LEU A 189 -8.69 19.24 8.43
CA LEU A 189 -7.43 18.79 8.99
C LEU A 189 -7.66 18.11 10.34
N ILE A 190 -7.04 16.95 10.52
CA ILE A 190 -6.96 16.29 11.83
C ILE A 190 -5.76 16.87 12.56
N TYR A 191 -5.96 17.33 13.80
CA TYR A 191 -4.87 17.89 14.59
C TYR A 191 -4.15 16.81 15.38
N SER A 192 -2.84 16.76 15.24
CA SER A 192 -1.99 15.87 16.03
C SER A 192 -1.22 16.64 17.10
N ASN A 193 -1.49 16.32 18.34
CA ASN A 193 -0.82 16.84 19.52
C ASN A 193 -0.41 15.69 20.47
N LYS A 194 0.12 16.04 21.66
CA LYS A 194 0.57 15.02 22.62
C LYS A 194 -0.58 14.21 23.25
N GLY A 195 -1.82 14.69 23.16
CA GLY A 195 -2.97 14.12 23.86
C GLY A 195 -3.91 13.29 22.99
N ASN A 196 -3.70 13.19 21.66
CA ASN A 196 -4.58 12.42 20.77
C ASN A 196 -3.81 11.47 19.87
N ASN A 197 -4.52 10.47 19.36
CA ASN A 197 -4.02 9.56 18.34
C ASN A 197 -4.67 9.86 16.98
N ALA A 198 -4.17 10.89 16.31
CA ALA A 198 -4.71 11.36 15.03
C ALA A 198 -4.73 10.26 13.93
N LEU A 199 -3.82 9.28 14.01
CA LEU A 199 -3.78 8.20 13.03
C LEU A 199 -4.91 7.17 13.25
N LEU A 200 -5.34 6.93 14.50
CA LEU A 200 -6.53 6.15 14.76
C LEU A 200 -7.78 6.83 14.18
N GLU A 201 -7.91 8.15 14.35
CA GLU A 201 -9.03 8.89 13.75
C GLU A 201 -9.06 8.76 12.21
N VAL A 202 -7.92 8.71 11.56
CA VAL A 202 -7.84 8.42 10.12
C VAL A 202 -8.26 6.99 9.84
N ALA A 203 -7.73 6.02 10.59
CA ALA A 203 -8.03 4.60 10.40
C ALA A 203 -9.52 4.30 10.52
N ASP A 204 -10.18 4.89 11.50
CA ASP A 204 -11.62 4.73 11.74
C ASP A 204 -12.51 5.29 10.60
N LYS A 205 -11.99 6.28 9.85
CA LYS A 205 -12.68 6.87 8.69
C LYS A 205 -12.47 6.06 7.40
N ILE A 206 -11.50 5.14 7.37
CA ILE A 206 -11.18 4.33 6.20
C ILE A 206 -12.01 3.05 6.20
N ASP A 207 -12.97 2.98 5.29
CA ASP A 207 -13.70 1.74 4.99
C ASP A 207 -12.83 0.84 4.10
N ALA A 208 -12.13 -0.09 4.72
CA ALA A 208 -11.19 -1.00 4.05
C ALA A 208 -11.91 -1.91 3.02
N GLU A 209 -13.16 -2.34 3.29
CA GLU A 209 -13.93 -3.16 2.38
C GLU A 209 -14.36 -2.38 1.14
N LYS A 210 -14.84 -1.15 1.33
CA LYS A 210 -15.20 -0.26 0.22
C LYS A 210 -13.98 0.06 -0.64
N LEU A 211 -12.82 0.34 -0.04
CA LEU A 211 -11.58 0.55 -0.77
C LEU A 211 -11.15 -0.70 -1.56
N PHE A 212 -11.20 -1.87 -0.96
CA PHE A 212 -10.90 -3.13 -1.65
C PHE A 212 -11.82 -3.34 -2.84
N ASN A 213 -13.13 -3.15 -2.64
CA ASN A 213 -14.12 -3.32 -3.69
C ASN A 213 -13.92 -2.33 -4.84
N SER A 214 -13.62 -1.06 -4.55
CA SER A 214 -13.40 -0.04 -5.59
C SER A 214 -12.16 -0.33 -6.44
N LEU A 215 -11.09 -0.82 -5.85
CA LEU A 215 -9.81 -1.02 -6.51
C LEU A 215 -9.69 -2.38 -7.22
N TYR A 216 -10.18 -3.44 -6.59
CA TYR A 216 -9.88 -4.80 -7.04
C TYR A 216 -11.07 -5.58 -7.59
N LEU A 217 -12.30 -5.27 -7.18
CA LEU A 217 -13.47 -6.06 -7.55
C LEU A 217 -13.69 -6.10 -9.07
N LYS A 218 -13.46 -4.99 -9.77
CA LYS A 218 -13.59 -4.93 -11.23
C LYS A 218 -12.56 -5.83 -11.93
N GLN A 219 -11.31 -5.81 -11.45
CA GLN A 219 -10.24 -6.63 -12.00
C GLN A 219 -10.47 -8.12 -11.70
N LEU A 220 -10.90 -8.45 -10.49
CA LEU A 220 -11.24 -9.81 -10.10
C LEU A 220 -12.42 -10.38 -10.92
N LYS A 221 -13.46 -9.59 -11.15
CA LYS A 221 -14.58 -9.97 -12.03
C LYS A 221 -14.10 -10.24 -13.45
N PHE A 222 -13.22 -9.40 -13.98
CA PHE A 222 -12.66 -9.58 -15.32
C PHE A 222 -11.79 -10.84 -15.43
N LEU A 223 -10.94 -11.10 -14.44
CA LEU A 223 -10.13 -12.32 -14.37
C LEU A 223 -11.00 -13.57 -14.27
N ASN A 224 -12.03 -13.55 -13.42
CA ASN A 224 -12.99 -14.66 -13.30
C ASN A 224 -13.72 -14.93 -14.63
N TYR A 225 -14.16 -13.88 -15.31
CA TYR A 225 -14.78 -14.01 -16.63
C TYR A 225 -13.84 -14.66 -17.66
N ARG A 226 -12.59 -14.21 -17.73
CA ARG A 226 -11.58 -14.80 -18.62
C ARG A 226 -11.33 -16.26 -18.30
N LEU A 227 -11.17 -16.60 -17.02
CA LEU A 227 -10.96 -17.98 -16.58
C LEU A 227 -12.15 -18.88 -16.97
N GLN A 228 -13.37 -18.44 -16.70
CA GLN A 228 -14.58 -19.19 -17.07
C GLN A 228 -14.66 -19.43 -18.58
N ASN A 229 -14.36 -18.42 -19.41
CA ASN A 229 -14.39 -18.59 -20.87
C ASN A 229 -13.28 -19.54 -21.35
N SER A 230 -12.09 -19.47 -20.80
CA SER A 230 -11.01 -20.40 -21.11
C SER A 230 -11.38 -21.83 -20.74
N LEU A 231 -11.97 -22.05 -19.58
CA LEU A 231 -12.42 -23.38 -19.16
C LEU A 231 -13.53 -23.91 -20.08
N LYS A 232 -14.53 -23.08 -20.45
CA LYS A 232 -15.58 -23.47 -21.40
C LYS A 232 -14.99 -23.90 -22.74
N SER A 233 -14.08 -23.11 -23.31
CA SER A 233 -13.42 -23.44 -24.57
C SER A 233 -12.64 -24.76 -24.51
N VAL A 234 -11.99 -25.05 -23.40
CA VAL A 234 -11.30 -26.33 -23.20
C VAL A 234 -12.29 -27.49 -23.13
N ILE A 235 -13.38 -27.33 -22.39
CA ILE A 235 -14.44 -28.36 -22.29
C ILE A 235 -15.01 -28.64 -23.68
N GLU A 236 -15.43 -27.61 -24.43
CA GLU A 236 -15.95 -27.74 -25.78
C GLU A 236 -14.98 -28.47 -26.73
N SER A 237 -13.68 -28.17 -26.62
CA SER A 237 -12.62 -28.86 -27.36
C SER A 237 -12.50 -30.34 -27.01
N PHE A 238 -12.65 -30.70 -25.75
CA PHE A 238 -12.67 -32.09 -25.30
C PHE A 238 -13.93 -32.83 -25.77
N ASP A 239 -15.09 -32.19 -25.70
CA ASP A 239 -16.35 -32.78 -26.13
C ASP A 239 -16.30 -33.05 -27.65
N TYR A 240 -15.83 -32.10 -28.45
CA TYR A 240 -15.63 -32.28 -29.89
C TYR A 240 -14.65 -33.43 -30.20
N SER A 241 -13.56 -33.53 -29.49
CA SER A 241 -12.56 -34.58 -29.69
C SER A 241 -13.15 -35.96 -29.33
N LYS A 242 -13.98 -36.03 -28.27
CA LYS A 242 -14.66 -37.24 -27.84
C LYS A 242 -15.71 -37.68 -28.89
N GLU A 243 -16.51 -36.77 -29.40
CA GLU A 243 -17.50 -37.08 -30.45
C GLU A 243 -16.80 -37.63 -31.71
N LYS A 244 -15.74 -36.98 -32.17
CA LYS A 244 -14.94 -37.45 -33.30
C LYS A 244 -14.37 -38.85 -33.08
N ALA A 245 -13.79 -39.13 -31.92
CA ALA A 245 -13.29 -40.44 -31.60
C ALA A 245 -14.40 -41.51 -31.56
N LEU A 246 -15.59 -41.18 -31.10
CA LEU A 246 -16.75 -42.10 -31.13
C LEU A 246 -17.23 -42.39 -32.56
N GLU A 247 -17.21 -41.40 -33.47
CA GLU A 247 -17.52 -41.59 -34.87
C GLU A 247 -16.49 -42.52 -35.56
N GLU A 248 -15.23 -42.33 -35.30
CA GLU A 248 -14.15 -43.19 -35.80
C GLU A 248 -14.31 -44.64 -35.31
N ILE A 249 -14.63 -44.87 -34.05
CA ILE A 249 -14.91 -46.20 -33.49
C ILE A 249 -16.09 -46.85 -34.19
N LYS A 250 -17.19 -46.11 -34.39
CA LYS A 250 -18.38 -46.63 -35.09
C LYS A 250 -18.07 -47.02 -36.56
N ALA A 251 -17.23 -46.21 -37.24
CA ALA A 251 -16.82 -46.50 -38.61
C ALA A 251 -15.96 -47.77 -38.68
N LEU A 252 -15.02 -47.98 -37.71
CA LEU A 252 -14.23 -49.19 -37.61
C LEU A 252 -15.10 -50.43 -37.30
N ASP A 253 -16.05 -50.33 -36.39
CA ASP A 253 -16.97 -51.42 -36.07
C ASP A 253 -17.82 -51.87 -37.30
N LEU A 254 -18.24 -50.92 -38.12
CA LEU A 254 -18.93 -51.21 -39.39
C LEU A 254 -18.02 -51.92 -40.39
N GLY A 255 -16.77 -51.42 -40.53
CA GLY A 255 -15.79 -52.06 -41.41
C GLY A 255 -15.45 -53.49 -41.00
N VAL A 256 -15.31 -53.76 -39.69
CA VAL A 256 -15.10 -55.14 -39.17
C VAL A 256 -16.28 -56.06 -39.49
N LYS A 257 -17.52 -55.60 -39.28
CA LYS A 257 -18.73 -56.37 -39.62
C LYS A 257 -18.83 -56.69 -41.11
N ASP A 258 -18.40 -55.82 -41.97
CA ASP A 258 -18.42 -56.04 -43.42
C ASP A 258 -17.34 -57.05 -43.87
N ILE A 259 -16.21 -57.16 -43.15
CA ILE A 259 -15.19 -58.20 -43.39
C ILE A 259 -15.66 -59.56 -42.87
N GLU A 260 -16.38 -59.63 -41.78
CA GLU A 260 -16.89 -60.92 -41.20
C GLU A 260 -18.01 -61.56 -42.04
N LYS A 261 -18.77 -60.81 -42.86
CA LYS A 261 -19.83 -61.32 -43.67
C LYS A 261 -19.41 -62.34 -44.71
N PRO A 262 -18.26 -62.16 -45.46
CA PRO A 262 -17.85 -63.15 -46.44
C PRO A 262 -17.22 -64.45 -45.88
N MET A 263 -16.89 -64.50 -44.58
CA MET A 263 -16.31 -65.69 -43.95
C MET A 263 -17.37 -66.71 -43.46
N LYS A 264 -18.66 -66.44 -43.60
CA LYS A 264 -19.78 -67.33 -43.17
C LYS A 264 -20.46 -68.05 -44.31
N ASN A 265 -19.88 -68.07 -45.55
CA ASN A 265 -20.37 -68.86 -46.69
C ASN A 265 -19.45 -70.03 -47.02
#